data_c08281c7411a45f5e78660d380e5b3ca
#
_entry.id   c08281c7411a45f5e78660d380e5b3ca
#
_cell.length_a   1.000
_cell.length_b   1.000
_cell.length_c   1.000
_cell.angle_alpha   90.00
_cell.angle_beta   90.00
_cell.angle_gamma   90.00
#
_symmetry.space_group_name_H-M   'P 1'
#
loop_
_entity.id
_entity.type
_entity.pdbx_description
1 polymer ?
#
loop_
_entity_poly.entity_id
_entity_poly.type
_entity_poly.pdbx_seq_one_letter_code
_entity_poly.pdbx_strand_id
1 'polypeptide(L)'
;MPAGTVCDVPTILLATDADWILEEVDASLADASTNVYRVRAGIDVLEAITQLNPDLVIIDEQIGNMGGIATCMAIRNAEGMDAIPITAVLMLLDRAHDVFQVQRCDADGYLVKPLDSLRIRKAADALLAGESYADPINLASGDAAGLAFQG
;
A
#
# COMPACT_ATOMS: atom_id res chain seq x y z
N MET A 1 6.46 27.58 -3.80
CA MET A 1 7.06 27.30 -3.15
C MET A 1 7.86 26.48 -3.22
N PRO A 2 8.10 26.65 -3.73
CA PRO A 2 8.94 25.74 -3.82
C PRO A 2 9.63 25.47 -2.68
N ALA A 3 9.78 26.35 -2.17
CA ALA A 3 10.50 26.19 -1.00
C ALA A 3 9.96 25.10 -0.18
N GLY A 4 8.69 25.00 -0.17
CA GLY A 4 8.07 23.92 0.55
C GLY A 4 8.54 22.57 0.07
N THR A 5 8.88 22.51 -1.17
CA THR A 5 9.32 21.27 -1.77
C THR A 5 10.58 20.74 -1.11
N VAL A 6 11.46 21.62 -0.75
CA VAL A 6 12.72 21.20 -0.14
C VAL A 6 12.48 20.46 1.17
N CYS A 7 11.46 20.87 1.89
CA CYS A 7 11.16 20.30 3.18
C CYS A 7 10.16 19.17 3.11
N ASP A 8 9.63 18.92 1.92
CA ASP A 8 8.60 17.92 1.78
C ASP A 8 9.15 16.53 2.03
N VAL A 9 8.58 15.87 3.01
CA VAL A 9 8.91 14.50 3.34
C VAL A 9 7.68 13.68 3.00
N PRO A 10 7.81 12.61 2.21
CA PRO A 10 6.64 11.81 1.86
C PRO A 10 5.91 11.33 3.10
N THR A 11 4.60 11.37 3.04
CA THR A 11 3.74 10.92 4.12
C THR A 11 3.13 9.61 3.69
N ILE A 12 3.31 8.58 4.51
CA ILE A 12 2.78 7.25 4.25
C ILE A 12 1.76 6.92 5.32
N LEU A 13 0.59 6.50 4.89
CA LEU A 13 -0.45 6.03 5.78
C LEU A 13 -0.44 4.51 5.74
N LEU A 14 -0.22 3.88 6.89
CA LEU A 14 -0.20 2.43 7.01
C LEU A 14 -1.47 1.97 7.70
N ALA A 15 -2.25 1.13 7.04
CA ALA A 15 -3.49 0.60 7.58
C ALA A 15 -3.28 -0.86 7.95
N THR A 16 -3.06 -1.13 9.23
CA THR A 16 -2.89 -2.49 9.74
C THR A 16 -3.15 -2.49 11.24
N ASP A 17 -3.71 -3.59 11.74
CA ASP A 17 -3.82 -3.77 13.18
C ASP A 17 -2.70 -4.68 13.72
N ALA A 18 -1.80 -5.12 12.87
CA ALA A 18 -0.68 -5.97 13.28
C ALA A 18 0.55 -5.14 13.59
N ASP A 19 1.01 -5.20 14.84
CA ASP A 19 2.15 -4.39 15.24
C ASP A 19 3.44 -4.80 14.53
N TRP A 20 3.59 -6.08 14.19
CA TRP A 20 4.80 -6.53 13.52
C TRP A 20 4.92 -5.92 12.11
N ILE A 21 3.79 -5.67 11.47
CA ILE A 21 3.80 -5.02 10.16
C ILE A 21 4.22 -3.57 10.31
N LEU A 22 3.70 -2.88 11.32
CA LEU A 22 4.13 -1.52 11.60
C LEU A 22 5.62 -1.45 11.83
N GLU A 23 6.15 -2.37 12.64
CA GLU A 23 7.58 -2.38 12.93
C GLU A 23 8.40 -2.61 11.67
N GLU A 24 7.95 -3.52 10.80
CA GLU A 24 8.66 -3.82 9.58
C GLU A 24 8.65 -2.64 8.61
N VAL A 25 7.51 -2.02 8.45
CA VAL A 25 7.37 -0.87 7.56
C VAL A 25 8.16 0.32 8.12
N ASP A 26 8.03 0.54 9.41
CA ASP A 26 8.71 1.66 10.05
C ASP A 26 10.23 1.51 9.93
N ALA A 27 10.74 0.30 10.17
CA ALA A 27 12.17 0.05 10.03
C ALA A 27 12.66 0.23 8.59
N SER A 28 11.77 -0.01 7.63
CA SER A 28 12.14 0.07 6.22
C SER A 28 12.03 1.49 5.67
N LEU A 29 11.08 2.27 6.13
CA LEU A 29 10.72 3.53 5.49
C LEU A 29 10.80 4.76 6.39
N ALA A 30 10.56 4.64 7.69
CA ALA A 30 10.50 5.79 8.56
C ALA A 30 11.90 6.23 8.96
N ASP A 31 12.44 7.12 8.20
CA ASP A 31 13.73 7.73 8.52
C ASP A 31 13.57 9.24 8.35
N ALA A 32 14.66 9.95 8.22
CA ALA A 32 14.60 11.40 8.09
C ALA A 32 13.86 11.85 6.83
N SER A 33 13.66 10.95 5.88
CA SER A 33 13.07 11.29 4.60
C SER A 33 11.65 10.76 4.41
N THR A 34 11.01 10.21 5.46
CA THR A 34 9.67 9.65 5.31
C THR A 34 8.94 9.66 6.65
N ASN A 35 7.67 10.07 6.63
CA ASN A 35 6.80 10.00 7.81
C ASN A 35 5.79 8.89 7.63
N VAL A 36 5.67 8.02 8.63
CA VAL A 36 4.72 6.91 8.60
C VAL A 36 3.70 7.10 9.71
N TYR A 37 2.43 7.09 9.34
CA TYR A 37 1.31 7.17 10.29
C TYR A 37 0.48 5.91 10.18
N ARG A 38 -0.11 5.47 11.26
CA ARG A 38 -0.83 4.21 11.30
C ARG A 38 -2.28 4.38 11.73
N VAL A 39 -3.21 3.68 11.01
CA VAL A 39 -4.56 3.45 11.49
C VAL A 39 -4.73 1.94 11.67
N ARG A 40 -5.59 1.55 12.61
CA ARG A 40 -5.76 0.15 12.97
C ARG A 40 -6.99 -0.50 12.36
N ALA A 41 -7.82 0.26 11.70
CA ALA A 41 -9.07 -0.27 11.14
C ALA A 41 -9.28 0.29 9.75
N GLY A 42 -9.79 -0.55 8.84
CA GLY A 42 -10.04 -0.11 7.48
C GLY A 42 -11.03 1.03 7.41
N ILE A 43 -11.99 1.03 8.31
CA ILE A 43 -13.03 2.06 8.30
C ILE A 43 -12.46 3.46 8.60
N ASP A 44 -11.27 3.54 9.20
CA ASP A 44 -10.66 4.82 9.53
C ASP A 44 -9.80 5.38 8.42
N VAL A 45 -9.59 4.63 7.34
CA VAL A 45 -8.61 5.01 6.32
C VAL A 45 -9.04 6.25 5.55
N LEU A 46 -10.30 6.34 5.14
CA LEU A 46 -10.75 7.49 4.34
C LEU A 46 -10.61 8.79 5.10
N GLU A 47 -10.97 8.79 6.37
CA GLU A 47 -10.82 9.99 7.18
C GLU A 47 -9.35 10.36 7.34
N ALA A 48 -8.50 9.37 7.55
CA ALA A 48 -7.07 9.61 7.67
C ALA A 48 -6.48 10.18 6.38
N ILE A 49 -6.94 9.69 5.22
CA ILE A 49 -6.50 10.24 3.94
C ILE A 49 -6.87 11.71 3.85
N THR A 50 -8.08 12.05 4.25
CA THR A 50 -8.55 13.43 4.21
C THR A 50 -7.70 14.32 5.12
N GLN A 51 -7.35 13.84 6.29
CA GLN A 51 -6.60 14.63 7.27
C GLN A 51 -5.11 14.74 6.93
N LEU A 52 -4.52 13.65 6.45
CA LEU A 52 -3.07 13.59 6.25
C LEU A 52 -2.64 13.88 4.83
N ASN A 53 -3.52 13.66 3.88
CA ASN A 53 -3.21 13.80 2.46
C ASN A 53 -1.93 13.02 2.11
N PRO A 54 -1.91 11.71 2.38
CA PRO A 54 -0.67 10.94 2.23
C PRO A 54 -0.27 10.77 0.76
N ASP A 55 1.01 10.57 0.55
CA ASP A 55 1.55 10.28 -0.78
C ASP A 55 1.39 8.82 -1.15
N LEU A 56 1.28 7.96 -0.14
CA LEU A 56 1.15 6.52 -0.35
C LEU A 56 0.34 5.94 0.81
N VAL A 57 -0.58 5.04 0.47
CA VAL A 57 -1.34 4.29 1.47
C VAL A 57 -0.93 2.83 1.34
N ILE A 58 -0.50 2.22 2.44
CA ILE A 58 -0.16 0.80 2.50
C ILE A 58 -1.25 0.12 3.30
N ILE A 59 -1.89 -0.89 2.72
CA ILE A 59 -3.04 -1.55 3.34
C ILE A 59 -2.77 -3.02 3.54
N ASP A 60 -2.89 -3.47 4.79
CA ASP A 60 -2.78 -4.87 5.14
C ASP A 60 -4.09 -5.56 4.76
N GLU A 61 -4.01 -6.64 3.96
CA GLU A 61 -5.19 -7.38 3.55
C GLU A 61 -6.01 -7.85 4.73
N GLN A 62 -5.35 -8.15 5.84
CA GLN A 62 -6.00 -8.69 7.04
C GLN A 62 -6.49 -7.64 8.02
N ILE A 63 -6.45 -6.37 7.65
CA ILE A 63 -6.88 -5.33 8.59
C ILE A 63 -8.34 -5.56 8.98
N GLY A 64 -8.63 -5.37 10.28
CA GLY A 64 -9.97 -5.53 10.78
C GLY A 64 -10.89 -4.37 10.41
N ASN A 65 -12.16 -4.57 10.63
CA ASN A 65 -13.20 -3.56 10.35
C ASN A 65 -13.11 -3.09 8.91
N MET A 66 -13.64 -3.88 8.01
CA MET A 66 -13.76 -3.58 6.60
C MET A 66 -12.78 -4.33 5.69
N GLY A 67 -11.72 -4.92 6.22
CA GLY A 67 -10.78 -5.66 5.38
C GLY A 67 -10.04 -4.80 4.38
N GLY A 68 -8.85 -5.27 3.97
CA GLY A 68 -7.98 -4.47 3.09
C GLY A 68 -8.53 -4.28 1.69
N ILE A 69 -9.10 -5.33 1.10
CA ILE A 69 -9.63 -5.22 -0.25
C ILE A 69 -10.80 -4.24 -0.31
N ALA A 70 -11.73 -4.36 0.64
CA ALA A 70 -12.87 -3.44 0.68
C ALA A 70 -12.41 -2.02 0.95
N THR A 71 -11.37 -1.85 1.76
CA THR A 71 -10.81 -0.52 2.04
C THR A 71 -10.25 0.10 0.76
N CYS A 72 -9.51 -0.68 -0.03
CA CYS A 72 -8.98 -0.19 -1.29
C CYS A 72 -10.09 0.20 -2.25
N MET A 73 -11.14 -0.63 -2.32
CA MET A 73 -12.29 -0.31 -3.17
C MET A 73 -12.97 0.99 -2.72
N ALA A 74 -13.07 1.20 -1.41
CA ALA A 74 -13.66 2.41 -0.89
C ALA A 74 -12.82 3.64 -1.27
N ILE A 75 -11.50 3.51 -1.26
CA ILE A 75 -10.62 4.59 -1.68
C ILE A 75 -10.88 4.93 -3.15
N ARG A 76 -10.92 3.93 -4.01
CA ARG A 76 -11.15 4.17 -5.45
C ARG A 76 -12.51 4.78 -5.70
N ASN A 77 -13.52 4.34 -4.95
CA ASN A 77 -14.84 4.91 -5.07
C ASN A 77 -14.85 6.39 -4.65
N ALA A 78 -14.18 6.70 -3.56
CA ALA A 78 -14.11 8.09 -3.08
C ALA A 78 -13.34 8.98 -4.06
N GLU A 79 -12.30 8.45 -4.70
CA GLU A 79 -11.58 9.18 -5.73
C GLU A 79 -12.50 9.49 -6.92
N GLY A 80 -13.31 8.52 -7.31
CA GLY A 80 -14.23 8.69 -8.43
C GLY A 80 -15.30 9.71 -8.16
N MET A 81 -15.61 9.95 -6.88
CA MET A 81 -16.59 10.96 -6.47
C MET A 81 -15.94 12.29 -6.10
N ASP A 82 -14.65 12.42 -6.34
CA ASP A 82 -13.88 13.62 -5.99
C ASP A 82 -13.92 13.94 -4.49
N ALA A 83 -14.16 12.94 -3.66
CA ALA A 83 -14.16 13.14 -2.21
C ALA A 83 -12.75 13.17 -1.64
N ILE A 84 -11.81 12.49 -2.29
CA ILE A 84 -10.40 12.50 -1.93
C ILE A 84 -9.56 12.59 -3.20
N PRO A 85 -8.30 13.05 -3.08
CA PRO A 85 -7.41 13.07 -4.25
C PRO A 85 -6.98 11.66 -4.64
N ILE A 86 -6.53 11.50 -5.88
CA ILE A 86 -6.01 10.22 -6.34
C ILE A 86 -4.78 9.86 -5.52
N THR A 87 -4.75 8.66 -4.98
CA THR A 87 -3.75 8.24 -4.00
C THR A 87 -3.16 6.90 -4.42
N ALA A 88 -1.84 6.77 -4.32
CA ALA A 88 -1.18 5.49 -4.57
C ALA A 88 -1.51 4.51 -3.45
N VAL A 89 -1.80 3.26 -3.80
CA VAL A 89 -2.18 2.22 -2.83
C VAL A 89 -1.31 0.99 -3.04
N LEU A 90 -0.67 0.54 -1.97
CA LEU A 90 0.11 -0.69 -1.94
C LEU A 90 -0.60 -1.68 -1.02
N MET A 91 -0.90 -2.88 -1.53
CA MET A 91 -1.56 -3.92 -0.75
C MET A 91 -0.53 -4.90 -0.21
N LEU A 92 -0.70 -5.31 1.05
CA LEU A 92 0.11 -6.37 1.64
C LEU A 92 -0.74 -7.62 1.72
N LEU A 93 -0.42 -8.61 0.91
CA LEU A 93 -1.23 -9.82 0.76
C LEU A 93 -0.68 -10.96 1.59
N ASP A 94 -1.58 -11.79 2.12
CA ASP A 94 -1.16 -12.96 2.88
C ASP A 94 -0.60 -14.04 1.98
N ARG A 95 -1.15 -14.21 0.79
CA ARG A 95 -0.78 -15.30 -0.11
C ARG A 95 -0.74 -14.84 -1.55
N ALA A 96 0.10 -15.51 -2.33
CA ALA A 96 0.29 -15.15 -3.72
C ALA A 96 -1.00 -15.22 -4.54
N HIS A 97 -1.87 -16.17 -4.25
CA HIS A 97 -3.08 -16.29 -5.07
C HIS A 97 -4.11 -15.19 -4.77
N ASP A 98 -3.87 -14.39 -3.74
CA ASP A 98 -4.74 -13.24 -3.48
C ASP A 98 -4.51 -12.09 -4.45
N VAL A 99 -3.53 -12.22 -5.35
CA VAL A 99 -3.23 -11.17 -6.33
C VAL A 99 -4.45 -10.81 -7.18
N PHE A 100 -5.34 -11.76 -7.44
CA PHE A 100 -6.57 -11.47 -8.17
C PHE A 100 -7.40 -10.38 -7.48
N GLN A 101 -7.38 -10.37 -6.15
CA GLN A 101 -8.13 -9.38 -5.40
C GLN A 101 -7.57 -7.98 -5.59
N VAL A 102 -6.25 -7.90 -5.74
CA VAL A 102 -5.58 -6.62 -5.98
C VAL A 102 -6.07 -6.00 -7.28
N GLN A 103 -6.20 -6.83 -8.32
CA GLN A 103 -6.68 -6.33 -9.60
C GLN A 103 -8.12 -5.86 -9.51
N ARG A 104 -8.92 -6.53 -8.71
CA ARG A 104 -10.34 -6.16 -8.55
C ARG A 104 -10.52 -4.87 -7.79
N CYS A 105 -9.62 -4.55 -6.87
CA CYS A 105 -9.73 -3.32 -6.11
C CYS A 105 -8.88 -2.19 -6.70
N ASP A 106 -8.19 -2.47 -7.81
CA ASP A 106 -7.43 -1.46 -8.55
C ASP A 106 -6.32 -0.82 -7.72
N ALA A 107 -5.60 -1.63 -6.96
CA ALA A 107 -4.44 -1.15 -6.24
C ALA A 107 -3.28 -0.92 -7.21
N ASP A 108 -2.39 -0.02 -6.85
CA ASP A 108 -1.25 0.33 -7.70
C ASP A 108 -0.11 -0.68 -7.58
N GLY A 109 -0.06 -1.41 -6.47
CA GLY A 109 0.96 -2.42 -6.29
C GLY A 109 0.63 -3.35 -5.15
N TYR A 110 1.45 -4.40 -5.01
CA TYR A 110 1.27 -5.35 -3.93
C TYR A 110 2.58 -6.00 -3.54
N LEU A 111 2.63 -6.44 -2.29
CA LEU A 111 3.68 -7.30 -1.75
C LEU A 111 3.01 -8.51 -1.11
N VAL A 112 3.65 -9.68 -1.23
CA VAL A 112 3.15 -10.91 -0.60
C VAL A 112 3.99 -11.18 0.64
N LYS A 113 3.33 -11.42 1.76
CA LYS A 113 4.04 -11.75 3.01
C LYS A 113 4.76 -13.09 2.87
N PRO A 114 5.89 -13.29 3.52
CA PRO A 114 6.51 -12.42 4.52
C PRO A 114 7.18 -11.21 3.89
N LEU A 115 7.25 -10.13 4.65
CA LEU A 115 7.80 -8.87 4.18
C LEU A 115 9.28 -8.77 4.52
N ASP A 116 10.00 -7.96 3.73
CA ASP A 116 11.38 -7.63 4.07
C ASP A 116 11.65 -6.18 3.66
N SER A 117 12.68 -5.60 4.25
CA SER A 117 12.97 -4.18 4.09
C SER A 117 13.24 -3.79 2.65
N LEU A 118 13.95 -4.63 1.92
CA LEU A 118 14.32 -4.28 0.55
C LEU A 118 13.11 -4.21 -0.35
N ARG A 119 12.22 -5.20 -0.24
CA ARG A 119 11.01 -5.23 -1.06
C ARG A 119 10.06 -4.09 -0.69
N ILE A 120 9.92 -3.82 0.61
CA ILE A 120 9.09 -2.71 1.06
C ILE A 120 9.61 -1.40 0.48
N ARG A 121 10.93 -1.18 0.57
CA ARG A 121 11.53 0.05 0.07
C ARG A 121 11.36 0.18 -1.43
N LYS A 122 11.59 -0.90 -2.17
CA LYS A 122 11.43 -0.86 -3.62
C LYS A 122 10.00 -0.55 -4.04
N ALA A 123 9.04 -1.19 -3.37
CA ALA A 123 7.64 -0.97 -3.69
C ALA A 123 7.23 0.46 -3.38
N ALA A 124 7.63 0.96 -2.21
CA ALA A 124 7.29 2.33 -1.83
C ALA A 124 7.91 3.34 -2.78
N ASP A 125 9.17 3.16 -3.15
CA ASP A 125 9.83 4.08 -4.06
C ASP A 125 9.14 4.10 -5.42
N ALA A 126 8.74 2.92 -5.94
CA ALA A 126 8.05 2.85 -7.22
C ALA A 126 6.73 3.59 -7.18
N LEU A 127 5.94 3.35 -6.13
CA LEU A 127 4.62 3.97 -6.04
C LEU A 127 4.71 5.47 -5.78
N LEU A 128 5.70 5.91 -5.01
CA LEU A 128 5.92 7.33 -4.80
C LEU A 128 6.37 8.03 -6.08
N ALA A 129 6.99 7.28 -7.00
CA ALA A 129 7.38 7.82 -8.30
C ALA A 129 6.24 7.75 -9.34
N GLY A 130 5.08 7.26 -8.96
CA GLY A 130 3.95 7.17 -9.86
C GLY A 130 3.91 5.90 -10.68
N GLU A 131 4.71 4.91 -10.32
CA GLU A 131 4.77 3.64 -11.05
C GLU A 131 4.02 2.57 -10.28
N SER A 132 3.64 1.50 -10.96
CA SER A 132 3.02 0.35 -10.29
C SER A 132 4.11 -0.62 -9.84
N TYR A 133 3.76 -1.54 -8.96
CA TYR A 133 4.73 -2.51 -8.44
C TYR A 133 4.08 -3.87 -8.26
N ALA A 134 4.68 -4.90 -8.86
CA ALA A 134 4.26 -6.28 -8.67
C ALA A 134 5.37 -7.01 -7.94
N ASP A 135 5.03 -7.74 -6.89
CA ASP A 135 6.02 -8.42 -6.07
C ASP A 135 6.74 -9.51 -6.88
N PRO A 136 8.06 -9.43 -7.05
CA PRO A 136 8.78 -10.44 -7.81
C PRO A 136 8.75 -11.82 -7.16
N ILE A 137 8.57 -11.90 -5.86
CA ILE A 137 8.47 -13.19 -5.20
C ILE A 137 7.23 -13.93 -5.68
N ASN A 138 6.15 -13.21 -5.89
CA ASN A 138 4.94 -13.82 -6.41
C ASN A 138 5.19 -14.44 -7.78
N LEU A 139 5.94 -13.76 -8.61
CA LEU A 139 6.25 -14.29 -9.94
C LEU A 139 7.10 -15.56 -9.84
N ALA A 140 8.03 -15.58 -8.92
CA ALA A 140 8.91 -16.72 -8.76
C ALA A 140 8.15 -17.95 -8.27
N SER A 141 7.16 -17.78 -7.45
CA SER A 141 6.44 -18.90 -6.87
C SER A 141 5.37 -19.41 -7.81
N GLY A 142 5.01 -18.65 -8.68
CA GLY A 142 3.94 -19.05 -9.54
C GLY A 142 4.42 -19.83 -10.72
N ASP A 143 4.49 -19.47 -10.44
CA ASP A 143 4.30 -20.01 -10.95
C ASP A 143 4.15 -20.34 -11.36
N ALA A 144 4.75 -19.89 -11.34
CA ALA A 144 4.61 -20.28 -11.66
C ALA A 144 3.93 -20.72 -12.27
N ALA A 145 3.97 -20.85 -12.36
CA ALA A 145 3.37 -21.34 -12.82
C ALA A 145 2.42 -21.00 -13.47
N GLY A 146 2.22 -20.73 -13.56
CA GLY A 146 1.37 -20.41 -13.99
C GLY A 146 1.13 -19.59 -14.74
N LEU A 147 1.61 -19.13 -14.75
CA LEU A 147 1.33 -18.53 -15.21
C LEU A 147 1.29 -18.46 -16.01
N ALA A 148 1.75 -18.70 -16.12
CA ALA A 148 1.70 -18.80 -16.72
C ALA A 148 1.13 -18.77 -17.38
N PHE A 149 0.94 -18.60 -17.57
CA PHE A 149 0.41 -18.60 -18.01
C PHE A 149 0.09 -18.27 -18.38
N GLN A 150 -0.07 -17.87 -18.38
CA GLN A 150 -0.34 -17.49 -18.58
C GLN A 150 -0.54 -17.39 -18.75
N GLY A 151 -0.67 -17.22 -18.78
CA GLY A 151 -0.76 -17.11 -18.86
C GLY A 151 -0.87 -17.15 -19.14
#